data_738827caef891dd8b732bdf978fe5d34
#
_entry.id   738827caef891dd8b732bdf978fe5d34
#
_cell.length_a   1.000
_cell.length_b   1.000
_cell.length_c   1.000
_cell.angle_alpha   90.00
_cell.angle_beta   90.00
_cell.angle_gamma   90.00
#
_symmetry.space_group_name_H-M   'P 1'
#
loop_
_entity.id
_entity.type
_entity.pdbx_description
1 polymer ?
#
loop_
_entity_poly.entity_id
_entity_poly.type
_entity_poly.pdbx_seq_one_letter_code
_entity_poly.pdbx_strand_id
1 'polypeptide(L)'
;NPWHGVSATVLKEFLELPVPEIRAPSPFAFQEPDYIDEILTTAGFANIAIEPMATKILWFANQNIDEAVFNFVSLNPVIAESIKSIDSAIKDKLLQSLANAFKPFMTDEGLMFDSATWIVSARK
;
A
#
# COMPACT_ATOMS: atom_id res chain seq x y z
N ASN A 1 0.19 -4.47 7.12
CA ASN A 1 0.15 -3.05 6.75
C ASN A 1 -1.30 -2.60 6.48
N PRO A 2 -1.96 -1.94 7.46
CA PRO A 2 -3.37 -1.51 7.35
C PRO A 2 -3.64 -0.61 6.15
N TRP A 3 -2.71 0.27 5.80
CA TRP A 3 -2.83 1.17 4.65
C TRP A 3 -3.08 0.44 3.32
N HIS A 4 -2.59 -0.79 3.17
CA HIS A 4 -2.87 -1.64 2.02
C HIS A 4 -4.17 -2.45 2.22
N GLY A 5 -4.32 -3.10 3.38
CA GLY A 5 -5.44 -3.99 3.65
C GLY A 5 -6.80 -3.30 3.59
N VAL A 6 -6.89 -2.10 4.16
CA VAL A 6 -8.12 -1.29 4.16
C VAL A 6 -8.56 -0.96 2.74
N SER A 7 -7.66 -0.42 1.93
CA SER A 7 -7.98 -0.08 0.53
C SER A 7 -8.25 -1.29 -0.33
N ALA A 8 -7.45 -2.37 -0.20
CA ALA A 8 -7.61 -3.58 -0.97
C ALA A 8 -8.98 -4.26 -0.72
N THR A 9 -9.48 -4.22 0.50
CA THR A 9 -10.80 -4.77 0.84
C THR A 9 -11.91 -4.03 0.09
N VAL A 10 -11.89 -2.71 0.11
CA VAL A 10 -12.89 -1.89 -0.60
C VAL A 10 -12.76 -2.07 -2.11
N LEU A 11 -11.55 -1.98 -2.65
CA LEU A 11 -11.33 -2.06 -4.10
C LEU A 11 -11.83 -3.37 -4.72
N LYS A 12 -11.67 -4.49 -4.02
CA LYS A 12 -12.14 -5.82 -4.48
C LYS A 12 -13.66 -5.93 -4.62
N GLU A 13 -14.42 -5.08 -3.94
CA GLU A 13 -15.88 -5.07 -4.06
C GLU A 13 -16.35 -4.41 -5.37
N PHE A 14 -15.53 -3.57 -5.98
CA PHE A 14 -15.90 -2.74 -7.12
C PHE A 14 -15.07 -3.01 -8.38
N LEU A 15 -13.84 -3.51 -8.23
CA LEU A 15 -12.87 -3.65 -9.32
C LEU A 15 -12.32 -5.07 -9.40
N GLU A 16 -12.20 -5.57 -10.61
CA GLU A 16 -11.40 -6.76 -10.92
C GLU A 16 -9.94 -6.34 -11.05
N LEU A 17 -9.18 -6.45 -9.96
CA LEU A 17 -7.77 -6.13 -9.96
C LEU A 17 -6.94 -7.40 -10.21
N PRO A 18 -5.81 -7.28 -10.93
CA PRO A 18 -4.91 -8.41 -11.12
C PRO A 18 -4.41 -8.93 -9.77
N VAL A 19 -4.35 -10.24 -9.62
CA VAL A 19 -3.75 -10.87 -8.44
C VAL A 19 -2.24 -10.68 -8.55
N PRO A 20 -1.59 -10.04 -7.56
CA PRO A 20 -0.15 -9.89 -7.58
C PRO A 20 0.53 -11.25 -7.55
N GLU A 21 1.51 -11.46 -8.42
CA GLU A 21 2.39 -12.62 -8.33
C GLU A 21 3.30 -12.49 -7.10
N ILE A 22 3.59 -13.62 -6.48
CA ILE A 22 4.52 -13.68 -5.34
C ILE A 22 5.87 -13.14 -5.79
N ARG A 23 6.46 -12.24 -5.02
CA ARG A 23 7.77 -11.62 -5.29
C ARG A 23 7.83 -10.73 -6.55
N ALA A 24 6.69 -10.46 -7.20
CA ALA A 24 6.64 -9.45 -8.26
C ALA A 24 7.00 -8.06 -7.72
N PRO A 25 7.53 -7.17 -8.57
CA PRO A 25 7.88 -5.81 -8.16
C PRO A 25 6.69 -5.08 -7.55
N SER A 26 6.73 -4.87 -6.24
CA SER A 26 5.67 -4.23 -5.46
C SER A 26 6.23 -3.80 -4.10
N PRO A 27 5.52 -2.99 -3.31
CA PRO A 27 5.90 -2.70 -1.92
C PRO A 27 5.99 -3.94 -1.02
N PHE A 28 5.49 -5.09 -1.47
CA PHE A 28 5.47 -6.36 -0.75
C PHE A 28 6.39 -7.43 -1.34
N ALA A 29 7.19 -7.09 -2.38
CA ALA A 29 8.12 -8.03 -3.01
C ALA A 29 9.11 -8.65 -2.01
N PHE A 30 9.52 -7.88 -1.01
CA PHE A 30 10.44 -8.27 0.05
C PHE A 30 9.74 -8.47 1.41
N GLN A 31 8.53 -9.01 1.41
CA GLN A 31 7.81 -9.24 2.66
C GLN A 31 8.37 -10.43 3.47
N GLU A 32 9.02 -11.39 2.81
CA GLU A 32 9.58 -12.59 3.41
C GLU A 32 11.07 -12.38 3.76
N PRO A 33 11.47 -12.42 5.04
CA PRO A 33 12.87 -12.26 5.44
C PRO A 33 13.81 -13.28 4.79
N ASP A 34 13.39 -14.54 4.68
CA ASP A 34 14.17 -15.61 4.08
C ASP A 34 14.49 -15.32 2.60
N TYR A 35 13.55 -14.71 1.89
CA TYR A 35 13.77 -14.30 0.49
C TYR A 35 14.75 -13.13 0.37
N ILE A 36 14.73 -12.19 1.31
CA ILE A 36 15.71 -11.11 1.38
C ILE A 36 17.11 -11.68 1.60
N ASP A 37 17.23 -12.60 2.56
CA ASP A 37 18.50 -13.26 2.87
C ASP A 37 19.05 -14.04 1.66
N GLU A 38 18.20 -14.82 1.00
CA GLU A 38 18.55 -15.59 -0.22
C GLU A 38 19.11 -14.68 -1.32
N ILE A 39 18.43 -13.56 -1.62
CA ILE A 39 18.86 -12.63 -2.66
C ILE A 39 20.22 -12.01 -2.31
N LEU A 40 20.38 -11.53 -1.09
CA LEU A 40 21.60 -10.87 -0.66
C LEU A 40 22.78 -11.85 -0.61
N THR A 41 22.57 -13.05 -0.10
CA THR A 41 23.59 -14.12 -0.08
C THR A 41 24.01 -14.49 -1.50
N THR A 42 23.05 -14.68 -2.39
CA THR A 42 23.34 -14.99 -3.82
C THR A 42 24.09 -13.86 -4.50
N ALA A 43 23.86 -12.62 -4.13
CA ALA A 43 24.58 -11.45 -4.64
C ALA A 43 25.97 -11.26 -4.01
N GLY A 44 26.40 -12.15 -3.09
CA GLY A 44 27.72 -12.13 -2.45
C GLY A 44 27.82 -11.22 -1.23
N PHE A 45 26.68 -10.84 -0.64
CA PHE A 45 26.68 -10.14 0.65
C PHE A 45 26.78 -11.12 1.81
N ALA A 46 27.40 -10.67 2.90
CA ALA A 46 27.56 -11.39 4.16
C ALA A 46 27.11 -10.53 5.35
N ASN A 47 27.04 -11.12 6.54
CA ASN A 47 26.61 -10.46 7.77
C ASN A 47 25.26 -9.74 7.59
N ILE A 48 24.31 -10.45 7.01
CA ILE A 48 22.97 -9.95 6.74
C ILE A 48 22.20 -9.87 8.06
N ALA A 49 21.68 -8.70 8.39
CA ALA A 49 20.76 -8.48 9.50
C ALA A 49 19.45 -7.92 8.96
N ILE A 50 18.33 -8.51 9.39
CA ILE A 50 16.97 -8.13 8.99
C ILE A 50 16.19 -7.85 10.26
N GLU A 51 15.91 -6.59 10.52
CA GLU A 51 15.28 -6.13 11.76
C GLU A 51 13.88 -5.57 11.47
N PRO A 52 12.83 -6.01 12.21
CA PRO A 52 11.51 -5.45 12.04
C PRO A 52 11.45 -4.02 12.60
N MET A 53 10.83 -3.13 11.84
CA MET A 53 10.53 -1.78 12.28
C MET A 53 9.03 -1.51 12.14
N ALA A 54 8.38 -1.20 13.26
CA ALA A 54 7.00 -0.73 13.30
C ALA A 54 6.98 0.79 13.54
N THR A 55 6.24 1.51 12.72
CA THR A 55 6.12 2.97 12.80
C THR A 55 4.76 3.43 12.30
N LYS A 56 4.47 4.70 12.40
CA LYS A 56 3.33 5.33 11.74
C LYS A 56 3.78 6.07 10.50
N ILE A 57 2.97 6.01 9.47
CA ILE A 57 3.18 6.77 8.23
C ILE A 57 2.03 7.74 8.02
N LEU A 58 2.39 8.95 7.62
CA LEU A 58 1.44 9.99 7.27
C LEU A 58 1.26 10.02 5.74
N TRP A 59 0.03 9.80 5.30
CA TRP A 59 -0.35 9.90 3.90
C TRP A 59 -1.20 11.15 3.67
N PHE A 60 -0.96 11.81 2.55
CA PHE A 60 -1.74 12.97 2.11
C PHE A 60 -1.84 14.06 3.19
N ALA A 61 -0.66 14.50 3.64
CA ALA A 61 -0.53 15.55 4.64
C ALA A 61 -1.36 16.80 4.29
N ASN A 62 -2.04 17.35 5.29
CA ASN A 62 -2.87 18.56 5.18
C ASN A 62 -4.02 18.46 4.15
N GLN A 63 -4.49 17.26 3.82
CA GLN A 63 -5.62 17.03 2.94
C GLN A 63 -6.84 16.56 3.73
N ASN A 64 -8.02 16.95 3.26
CA ASN A 64 -9.27 16.37 3.75
C ASN A 64 -9.49 14.96 3.16
N ILE A 65 -10.53 14.27 3.62
CA ILE A 65 -10.78 12.87 3.21
C ILE A 65 -11.04 12.72 1.73
N ASP A 66 -11.74 13.66 1.10
CA ASP A 66 -12.10 13.58 -0.33
C ASP A 66 -10.88 13.80 -1.21
N GLU A 67 -10.01 14.76 -0.83
CA GLU A 67 -8.72 15.00 -1.48
C GLU A 67 -7.79 13.79 -1.34
N ALA A 68 -7.72 13.20 -0.15
CA ALA A 68 -6.90 12.03 0.11
C ALA A 68 -7.35 10.82 -0.72
N VAL A 69 -8.65 10.56 -0.82
CA VAL A 69 -9.22 9.48 -1.64
C VAL A 69 -8.95 9.74 -3.13
N PHE A 70 -9.15 10.98 -3.60
CA PHE A 70 -8.88 11.35 -4.98
C PHE A 70 -7.41 11.10 -5.34
N ASN A 71 -6.49 11.54 -4.49
CA ASN A 71 -5.06 11.34 -4.71
C ASN A 71 -4.66 9.87 -4.62
N PHE A 72 -5.21 9.12 -3.67
CA PHE A 72 -4.97 7.67 -3.56
C PHE A 72 -5.30 6.94 -4.86
N VAL A 73 -6.47 7.22 -5.43
CA VAL A 73 -6.92 6.61 -6.69
C VAL A 73 -6.07 7.08 -7.88
N SER A 74 -5.79 8.39 -7.95
CA SER A 74 -5.09 9.00 -9.10
C SER A 74 -3.61 8.62 -9.16
N LEU A 75 -2.97 8.45 -8.02
CA LEU A 75 -1.54 8.10 -7.93
C LEU A 75 -1.26 6.61 -8.12
N ASN A 76 -2.29 5.76 -8.09
CA ASN A 76 -2.13 4.34 -8.37
C ASN A 76 -2.55 4.03 -9.81
N PRO A 77 -1.61 3.77 -10.74
CA PRO A 77 -1.93 3.58 -12.16
C PRO A 77 -2.91 2.43 -12.43
N VAL A 78 -2.81 1.35 -11.66
CA VAL A 78 -3.70 0.18 -11.81
C VAL A 78 -5.13 0.54 -11.44
N ILE A 79 -5.32 1.24 -10.32
CA ILE A 79 -6.64 1.70 -9.86
C ILE A 79 -7.19 2.75 -10.83
N ALA A 80 -6.37 3.73 -11.20
CA ALA A 80 -6.76 4.82 -12.09
C ALA A 80 -7.23 4.29 -13.47
N GLU A 81 -6.59 3.24 -13.99
CA GLU A 81 -7.00 2.61 -15.24
C GLU A 81 -8.28 1.78 -15.06
N SER A 82 -8.37 0.99 -14.00
CA SER A 82 -9.53 0.14 -13.73
C SER A 82 -10.81 0.95 -13.51
N ILE A 83 -10.71 2.12 -12.91
CA ILE A 83 -11.85 3.02 -12.69
C ILE A 83 -12.43 3.57 -13.99
N LYS A 84 -11.65 3.69 -15.05
CA LYS A 84 -12.14 4.18 -16.36
C LYS A 84 -13.15 3.23 -17.00
N SER A 85 -13.13 1.96 -16.64
CA SER A 85 -13.99 0.92 -17.21
C SER A 85 -15.32 0.73 -16.48
N ILE A 86 -15.55 1.40 -15.35
CA ILE A 86 -16.77 1.32 -14.57
C ILE A 86 -17.65 2.55 -14.75
N ASP A 87 -18.96 2.36 -14.56
CA ASP A 87 -19.93 3.45 -14.66
C ASP A 87 -19.71 4.52 -13.57
N SER A 88 -20.12 5.76 -13.85
CA SER A 88 -19.94 6.89 -12.92
C SER A 88 -20.62 6.67 -11.58
N ALA A 89 -21.81 6.03 -11.55
CA ALA A 89 -22.53 5.72 -10.32
C ALA A 89 -21.78 4.70 -9.45
N ILE A 90 -21.14 3.70 -10.05
CA ILE A 90 -20.28 2.72 -9.37
C ILE A 90 -19.01 3.40 -8.86
N LYS A 91 -18.41 4.27 -9.69
CA LYS A 91 -17.25 5.07 -9.30
C LYS A 91 -17.54 5.92 -8.06
N ASP A 92 -18.66 6.62 -8.02
CA ASP A 92 -19.04 7.45 -6.88
C ASP A 92 -19.22 6.60 -5.60
N LYS A 93 -19.81 5.42 -5.71
CA LYS A 93 -19.93 4.48 -4.58
C LYS A 93 -18.56 3.98 -4.12
N LEU A 94 -17.66 3.67 -5.04
CA LEU A 94 -16.29 3.25 -4.72
C LEU A 94 -15.56 4.35 -3.95
N LEU A 95 -15.58 5.59 -4.44
CA LEU A 95 -14.91 6.73 -3.77
C LEU A 95 -15.49 6.97 -2.38
N GLN A 96 -16.81 6.88 -2.23
CA GLN A 96 -17.45 7.01 -0.94
C GLN A 96 -17.11 5.87 0.03
N SER A 97 -17.02 4.63 -0.47
CA SER A 97 -16.61 3.47 0.33
C SER A 97 -15.15 3.59 0.79
N LEU A 98 -14.26 4.09 -0.07
CA LEU A 98 -12.87 4.40 0.31
C LEU A 98 -12.81 5.49 1.36
N ALA A 99 -13.57 6.57 1.20
CA ALA A 99 -13.64 7.64 2.19
C ALA A 99 -14.11 7.13 3.55
N ASN A 100 -15.16 6.31 3.58
CA ASN A 100 -15.66 5.69 4.81
C ASN A 100 -14.62 4.76 5.46
N ALA A 101 -13.91 3.97 4.66
CA ALA A 101 -12.88 3.06 5.15
C ALA A 101 -11.64 3.80 5.68
N PHE A 102 -11.28 4.94 5.09
CA PHE A 102 -10.16 5.77 5.54
C PHE A 102 -10.49 6.69 6.72
N LYS A 103 -11.76 7.00 6.92
CA LYS A 103 -12.21 7.92 7.97
C LYS A 103 -11.67 7.63 9.37
N PRO A 104 -11.58 6.36 9.84
CA PRO A 104 -10.97 6.05 11.14
C PRO A 104 -9.48 6.40 11.27
N PHE A 105 -8.79 6.59 10.16
CA PHE A 105 -7.37 6.90 10.10
C PHE A 105 -7.08 8.39 9.87
N MET A 106 -8.13 9.20 9.71
CA MET A 106 -7.97 10.65 9.56
C MET A 106 -7.52 11.30 10.86
N THR A 107 -6.54 12.17 10.74
CA THR A 107 -6.06 13.07 11.78
C THR A 107 -6.05 14.51 11.26
N ASP A 108 -5.75 15.48 12.11
CA ASP A 108 -5.58 16.87 11.71
C ASP A 108 -4.40 17.08 10.73
N GLU A 109 -3.47 16.13 10.69
CA GLU A 109 -2.30 16.17 9.81
C GLU A 109 -2.50 15.45 8.47
N GLY A 110 -3.51 14.58 8.35
CA GLY A 110 -3.80 13.73 7.20
C GLY A 110 -4.14 12.30 7.61
N LEU A 111 -4.02 11.35 6.69
CA LEU A 111 -4.23 9.92 6.97
C LEU A 111 -3.02 9.33 7.69
N MET A 112 -3.22 8.81 8.90
CA MET A 112 -2.18 8.19 9.71
C MET A 112 -2.40 6.68 9.81
N PHE A 113 -1.47 5.89 9.27
CA PHE A 113 -1.54 4.43 9.32
C PHE A 113 -0.37 3.85 10.10
N ASP A 114 -0.62 2.74 10.80
CA ASP A 114 0.46 1.88 11.26
C ASP A 114 1.13 1.20 10.06
N SER A 115 2.45 1.11 10.12
CA SER A 115 3.27 0.50 9.08
C SER A 115 4.34 -0.40 9.69
N ALA A 116 4.57 -1.54 9.06
CA ALA A 116 5.64 -2.46 9.40
C ALA A 116 6.55 -2.67 8.19
N THR A 117 7.84 -2.53 8.39
CA THR A 117 8.88 -2.69 7.36
C THR A 117 10.06 -3.49 7.92
N TRP A 118 10.98 -3.88 7.03
CA TRP A 118 12.27 -4.42 7.40
C TRP A 118 13.36 -3.36 7.24
N ILE A 119 14.24 -3.28 8.23
CA ILE A 119 15.53 -2.60 8.09
C ILE A 119 16.55 -3.68 7.78
N VAL A 120 17.16 -3.58 6.62
CA VAL A 120 18.11 -4.60 6.13
C VAL A 120 19.50 -4.00 6.04
N SER A 121 20.48 -4.65 6.65
CA SER A 121 21.89 -4.31 6.53
C SER A 121 22.70 -5.52 6.12
N ALA A 122 23.73 -5.32 5.30
CA ALA A 122 24.62 -6.36 4.83
C ALA A 122 25.99 -5.77 4.47
N ARG A 123 27.02 -6.61 4.39
CA ARG A 123 28.37 -6.24 3.96
C ARG A 123 28.75 -7.05 2.72
N LYS A 124 29.43 -6.41 1.80
CA LYS A 124 30.00 -7.05 0.62
C LYS A 124 31.46 -7.37 0.84
#